data_037eb524a56e18a91b5ce10ed1a353cd
#
_entry.id   037eb524a56e18a91b5ce10ed1a353cd
#
_cell.length_a   1.000
_cell.length_b   1.000
_cell.length_c   1.000
_cell.angle_alpha   90.00
_cell.angle_beta   90.00
_cell.angle_gamma   90.00
#
_symmetry.space_group_name_H-M   'P 1'
#
loop_
_entity.id
_entity.type
_entity.pdbx_description
1 polymer ?
#
loop_
_entity_poly.entity_id
_entity_poly.type
_entity_poly.pdbx_seq_one_letter_code
_entity_poly.pdbx_strand_id
1 'polypeptide(L)'
;MASARLAMYHPSMRLQQLKVDYDAEQDRLLMLVATSEGVELRLTLTRRFVKLLWPLLVKLAEDASPRIRTQPNPEARKALLGLEHEYAVSKADFSKPYDAAGSATPLGEAPLLLARIQTGHDHSGQPVVALHPAEGQGITLTFDSVLLHSLCRLLQAAVKKSDWDMELKVPGIDAPESAERPVRTLN
;
A
#
# COMPACT_ATOMS: atom_id res chain seq x y z
N MET A 1 3.72 36.96 10.48
CA MET A 1 2.65 35.99 10.61
C MET A 1 3.26 34.61 10.58
N ALA A 2 3.38 34.00 11.76
CA ALA A 2 4.08 32.74 11.98
C ALA A 2 3.17 31.59 11.57
N SER A 3 3.57 30.84 10.52
CA SER A 3 2.95 29.58 10.13
C SER A 3 3.26 28.56 11.22
N ALA A 4 2.29 28.24 12.04
CA ALA A 4 2.40 27.21 13.05
C ALA A 4 2.58 25.85 12.36
N ARG A 5 3.82 25.39 12.27
CA ARG A 5 4.15 23.98 12.04
C ARG A 5 3.64 23.22 13.27
N LEU A 6 2.43 22.70 13.16
CA LEU A 6 1.95 21.73 14.12
C LEU A 6 2.73 20.43 13.84
N ALA A 7 3.90 20.32 14.46
CA ALA A 7 4.61 19.06 14.56
C ALA A 7 3.82 18.15 15.50
N MET A 8 2.81 17.47 14.96
CA MET A 8 2.21 16.34 15.67
C MET A 8 3.22 15.22 15.65
N TYR A 9 3.91 15.04 16.76
CA TYR A 9 4.73 13.88 17.04
C TYR A 9 3.79 12.68 17.19
N HIS A 10 3.50 12.03 16.09
CA HIS A 10 2.91 10.69 16.11
C HIS A 10 4.06 9.70 16.18
N PRO A 11 4.14 8.86 17.23
CA PRO A 11 5.12 7.78 17.22
C PRO A 11 4.86 6.95 15.96
N SER A 12 5.89 6.82 15.12
CA SER A 12 5.82 5.92 13.98
C SER A 12 5.74 4.50 14.51
N MET A 13 4.62 3.83 14.27
CA MET A 13 4.42 2.46 14.69
C MET A 13 5.12 1.51 13.71
N ARG A 14 5.79 0.50 14.23
CA ARG A 14 6.43 -0.53 13.43
C ARG A 14 5.41 -1.58 13.02
N LEU A 15 5.17 -1.69 11.71
CA LEU A 15 4.28 -2.70 11.18
C LEU A 15 4.86 -4.11 11.37
N GLN A 16 3.98 -5.04 11.75
CA GLN A 16 4.28 -6.46 11.87
C GLN A 16 3.48 -7.29 10.88
N GLN A 17 2.19 -7.03 10.75
CA GLN A 17 1.30 -7.73 9.83
C GLN A 17 0.34 -6.76 9.13
N LEU A 18 -0.01 -7.11 7.91
CA LEU A 18 -1.00 -6.41 7.09
C LEU A 18 -2.00 -7.42 6.54
N LYS A 19 -3.26 -7.03 6.53
CA LYS A 19 -4.32 -7.74 5.82
C LYS A 19 -5.19 -6.72 5.09
N VAL A 20 -5.56 -7.02 3.84
CA VAL A 20 -6.51 -6.20 3.07
C VAL A 20 -7.53 -7.13 2.45
N ASP A 21 -8.80 -6.89 2.75
CA ASP A 21 -9.93 -7.61 2.18
C ASP A 21 -10.95 -6.65 1.57
N TYR A 22 -11.73 -7.14 0.63
CA TYR A 22 -12.88 -6.41 0.09
C TYR A 22 -14.15 -6.75 0.88
N ASP A 23 -14.81 -5.72 1.38
CA ASP A 23 -16.11 -5.79 2.02
C ASP A 23 -17.17 -5.46 0.98
N ALA A 24 -17.89 -6.49 0.51
CA ALA A 24 -18.89 -6.35 -0.54
C ALA A 24 -20.19 -5.66 -0.06
N GLU A 25 -20.50 -5.70 1.24
CA GLU A 25 -21.69 -5.03 1.77
C GLU A 25 -21.51 -3.52 1.82
N GLN A 26 -20.30 -3.06 2.15
CA GLN A 26 -19.98 -1.64 2.24
C GLN A 26 -19.34 -1.09 0.96
N ASP A 27 -19.02 -1.93 0.00
CA ASP A 27 -18.24 -1.58 -1.21
C ASP A 27 -16.94 -0.84 -0.86
N ARG A 28 -16.15 -1.41 0.06
CA ARG A 28 -14.90 -0.81 0.58
C ARG A 28 -13.84 -1.86 0.80
N LEU A 29 -12.58 -1.41 0.87
CA LEU A 29 -11.50 -2.26 1.38
C LEU A 29 -11.38 -2.07 2.89
N LEU A 30 -11.29 -3.18 3.61
CA LEU A 30 -10.92 -3.23 5.01
C LEU A 30 -9.43 -3.57 5.11
N MET A 31 -8.65 -2.67 5.67
CA MET A 31 -7.23 -2.87 5.93
C MET A 31 -7.00 -3.01 7.44
N LEU A 32 -6.44 -4.13 7.83
CA LEU A 32 -6.02 -4.42 9.20
C LEU A 32 -4.51 -4.32 9.28
N VAL A 33 -4.03 -3.63 10.29
CA VAL A 33 -2.61 -3.40 10.55
C VAL A 33 -2.31 -3.81 11.98
N ALA A 34 -1.46 -4.81 12.16
CA ALA A 34 -0.90 -5.16 13.46
C ALA A 34 0.52 -4.61 13.57
N THR A 35 0.84 -4.07 14.74
CA THR A 35 2.16 -3.48 15.04
C THR A 35 2.92 -4.31 16.06
N SER A 36 4.24 -4.17 16.10
CA SER A 36 5.10 -4.85 17.07
C SER A 36 4.84 -4.42 18.52
N GLU A 37 4.18 -3.27 18.71
CA GLU A 37 3.80 -2.73 20.00
C GLU A 37 2.47 -3.32 20.53
N GLY A 38 1.89 -4.31 19.84
CA GLY A 38 0.63 -4.93 20.24
C GLY A 38 -0.58 -4.02 19.99
N VAL A 39 -0.55 -3.23 18.93
CA VAL A 39 -1.65 -2.35 18.50
C VAL A 39 -2.25 -2.91 17.21
N GLU A 40 -3.57 -2.96 17.14
CA GLU A 40 -4.31 -3.23 15.92
C GLU A 40 -5.02 -1.95 15.45
N LEU A 41 -4.86 -1.66 14.17
CA LEU A 41 -5.55 -0.57 13.49
C LEU A 41 -6.49 -1.16 12.43
N ARG A 42 -7.74 -0.73 12.46
CA ARG A 42 -8.77 -1.13 11.51
C ARG A 42 -9.14 0.07 10.66
N LEU A 43 -8.88 -0.01 9.36
CA LEU A 43 -8.99 1.10 8.44
C LEU A 43 -9.88 0.72 7.26
N THR A 44 -10.74 1.65 6.85
CA THR A 44 -11.63 1.47 5.69
C THR A 44 -11.23 2.43 4.59
N LEU A 45 -11.06 1.89 3.37
CA LEU A 45 -10.66 2.62 2.19
C LEU A 45 -11.78 2.58 1.14
N THR A 46 -12.23 3.75 0.72
CA THR A 46 -13.15 3.86 -0.43
C THR A 46 -12.41 3.65 -1.75
N ARG A 47 -13.13 3.31 -2.82
CA ARG A 47 -12.59 3.28 -4.19
C ARG A 47 -11.84 4.57 -4.55
N ARG A 48 -12.43 5.74 -4.21
CA ARG A 48 -11.78 7.04 -4.44
C ARG A 48 -10.45 7.15 -3.69
N PHE A 49 -10.41 6.71 -2.43
CA PHE A 49 -9.19 6.76 -1.63
C PHE A 49 -8.10 5.87 -2.22
N VAL A 50 -8.44 4.65 -2.66
CA VAL A 50 -7.48 3.73 -3.29
C VAL A 50 -6.93 4.31 -4.60
N LYS A 51 -7.75 5.00 -5.41
CA LYS A 51 -7.30 5.71 -6.61
C LYS A 51 -6.24 6.78 -6.31
N LEU A 52 -6.37 7.46 -5.17
CA LEU A 52 -5.40 8.48 -4.74
C LEU A 52 -4.16 7.84 -4.09
N LEU A 53 -4.35 6.78 -3.32
CA LEU A 53 -3.29 6.08 -2.61
C LEU A 53 -2.31 5.40 -3.57
N TRP A 54 -2.82 4.72 -4.61
CA TRP A 54 -2.02 3.87 -5.47
C TRP A 54 -0.81 4.57 -6.12
N PRO A 55 -0.97 5.70 -6.84
CA PRO A 55 0.17 6.39 -7.44
C PRO A 55 1.18 6.89 -6.41
N LEU A 56 0.73 7.22 -5.19
CA LEU A 56 1.62 7.64 -4.11
C LEU A 56 2.47 6.47 -3.59
N LEU A 57 1.89 5.26 -3.47
CA LEU A 57 2.64 4.07 -3.07
C LEU A 57 3.67 3.67 -4.13
N VAL A 58 3.30 3.71 -5.41
CA VAL A 58 4.22 3.44 -6.53
C VAL A 58 5.39 4.44 -6.50
N LYS A 59 5.09 5.72 -6.38
CA LYS A 59 6.12 6.77 -6.26
C LYS A 59 7.01 6.56 -5.05
N LEU A 60 6.44 6.22 -3.92
CA LEU A 60 7.17 5.98 -2.68
C LEU A 60 8.12 4.78 -2.82
N ALA A 61 7.69 3.72 -3.52
CA ALA A 61 8.53 2.56 -3.83
C ALA A 61 9.69 2.92 -4.77
N GLU A 62 9.45 3.75 -5.79
CA GLU A 62 10.50 4.28 -6.67
C GLU A 62 11.53 5.11 -5.89
N ASP A 63 11.05 6.02 -5.04
CA ASP A 63 11.89 6.93 -4.28
C ASP A 63 12.70 6.22 -3.18
N ALA A 64 12.18 5.11 -2.64
CA ALA A 64 12.86 4.31 -1.62
C ALA A 64 14.06 3.52 -2.17
N SER A 65 14.10 3.24 -3.47
CA SER A 65 15.20 2.50 -4.11
C SER A 65 16.24 3.44 -4.71
N PRO A 66 17.48 3.48 -4.17
CA PRO A 66 18.57 4.24 -4.78
C PRO A 66 18.85 3.83 -6.23
N ARG A 67 18.73 2.54 -6.54
CA ARG A 67 18.99 2.00 -7.89
C ARG A 67 17.98 2.55 -8.91
N ILE A 68 16.70 2.62 -8.54
CA ILE A 68 15.64 3.16 -9.40
C ILE A 68 15.82 4.67 -9.54
N ARG A 69 16.04 5.37 -8.42
CA ARG A 69 16.14 6.82 -8.38
C ARG A 69 17.31 7.37 -9.22
N THR A 70 18.43 6.66 -9.26
CA THR A 70 19.62 7.08 -10.02
C THR A 70 19.59 6.60 -11.47
N GLN A 71 18.65 5.77 -11.88
CA GLN A 71 18.54 5.29 -13.26
C GLN A 71 18.01 6.39 -14.19
N PRO A 72 18.78 6.86 -15.18
CA PRO A 72 18.37 7.95 -16.07
C PRO A 72 17.29 7.53 -17.09
N ASN A 73 17.27 6.28 -17.50
CA ASN A 73 16.33 5.76 -18.49
C ASN A 73 14.99 5.43 -17.85
N PRO A 74 13.86 6.07 -18.27
CA PRO A 74 12.53 5.82 -17.69
C PRO A 74 12.04 4.37 -17.83
N GLU A 75 12.30 3.71 -18.98
CA GLU A 75 11.87 2.33 -19.20
C GLU A 75 12.67 1.36 -18.31
N ALA A 76 13.97 1.60 -18.16
CA ALA A 76 14.79 0.83 -17.23
C ALA A 76 14.35 1.05 -15.77
N ARG A 77 13.92 2.25 -15.39
CA ARG A 77 13.32 2.50 -14.04
C ARG A 77 12.08 1.67 -13.80
N LYS A 78 11.16 1.63 -14.78
CA LYS A 78 9.95 0.80 -14.68
C LYS A 78 10.30 -0.68 -14.52
N ALA A 79 11.21 -1.18 -15.38
CA ALA A 79 11.65 -2.58 -15.30
C ALA A 79 12.27 -2.92 -13.95
N LEU A 80 13.12 -2.03 -13.40
CA LEU A 80 13.71 -2.21 -12.08
C LEU A 80 12.66 -2.22 -10.98
N LEU A 81 11.66 -1.33 -11.04
CA LEU A 81 10.56 -1.31 -10.07
C LEU A 81 9.77 -2.62 -10.08
N GLY A 82 9.45 -3.14 -11.27
CA GLY A 82 8.79 -4.43 -11.42
C GLY A 82 9.60 -5.57 -10.79
N LEU A 83 10.91 -5.64 -11.09
CA LEU A 83 11.81 -6.64 -10.53
C LEU A 83 11.92 -6.54 -9.00
N GLU A 84 12.06 -5.32 -8.45
CA GLU A 84 12.12 -5.11 -7.00
C GLU A 84 10.79 -5.47 -6.33
N HIS A 85 9.66 -5.18 -6.98
CA HIS A 85 8.36 -5.58 -6.47
C HIS A 85 8.23 -7.11 -6.41
N GLU A 86 8.52 -7.83 -7.49
CA GLU A 86 8.47 -9.29 -7.50
C GLU A 86 9.42 -9.90 -6.47
N TYR A 87 10.64 -9.37 -6.36
CA TYR A 87 11.59 -9.82 -5.36
C TYR A 87 11.08 -9.59 -3.93
N ALA A 88 10.59 -8.40 -3.61
CA ALA A 88 10.08 -8.08 -2.29
C ALA A 88 8.87 -8.96 -1.93
N VAL A 89 7.92 -9.13 -2.86
CA VAL A 89 6.75 -10.00 -2.70
C VAL A 89 7.16 -11.46 -2.47
N SER A 90 8.21 -11.95 -3.16
CA SER A 90 8.72 -13.31 -2.95
C SER A 90 9.35 -13.54 -1.55
N LYS A 91 9.73 -12.48 -0.86
CA LYS A 91 10.28 -12.53 0.51
C LYS A 91 9.19 -12.43 1.58
N ALA A 92 8.00 -11.96 1.20
CA ALA A 92 6.88 -11.85 2.12
C ALA A 92 6.19 -13.20 2.31
N ASP A 93 5.79 -13.49 3.54
CA ASP A 93 5.06 -14.71 3.87
C ASP A 93 3.55 -14.42 3.95
N PHE A 94 2.86 -14.61 2.83
CA PHE A 94 1.41 -14.45 2.74
C PHE A 94 0.63 -15.68 3.23
N SER A 95 1.30 -16.77 3.62
CA SER A 95 0.67 -17.99 4.12
C SER A 95 0.29 -17.90 5.58
N LYS A 96 0.94 -17.01 6.34
CA LYS A 96 0.62 -16.80 7.76
C LYS A 96 -0.74 -16.13 7.90
N PRO A 97 -1.66 -16.73 8.68
CA PRO A 97 -2.91 -16.07 9.02
C PRO A 97 -2.62 -14.75 9.76
N TYR A 98 -3.45 -13.74 9.49
CA TYR A 98 -3.40 -12.51 10.26
C TYR A 98 -3.83 -12.80 11.69
N ASP A 99 -3.00 -12.43 12.64
CA ASP A 99 -3.25 -12.61 14.07
C ASP A 99 -2.92 -11.33 14.83
N ALA A 100 -3.93 -10.71 15.40
CA ALA A 100 -3.83 -9.57 16.29
C ALA A 100 -4.43 -9.88 17.67
N ALA A 101 -4.49 -11.17 18.05
CA ALA A 101 -5.07 -11.58 19.33
C ALA A 101 -4.38 -10.86 20.51
N GLY A 102 -5.18 -10.21 21.35
CA GLY A 102 -4.70 -9.44 22.50
C GLY A 102 -4.15 -8.07 22.19
N SER A 103 -4.20 -7.61 20.93
CA SER A 103 -3.79 -6.24 20.56
C SER A 103 -4.77 -5.20 21.06
N ALA A 104 -4.25 -4.03 21.46
CA ALA A 104 -5.06 -2.86 21.79
C ALA A 104 -5.58 -2.19 20.50
N THR A 105 -6.80 -1.66 20.55
CA THR A 105 -7.43 -0.91 19.45
C THR A 105 -7.59 0.57 19.82
N PRO A 106 -6.52 1.38 19.80
CA PRO A 106 -6.53 2.75 20.31
C PRO A 106 -7.45 3.69 19.52
N LEU A 107 -7.79 3.34 18.29
CA LEU A 107 -8.73 4.11 17.46
C LEU A 107 -10.18 3.59 17.58
N GLY A 108 -10.43 2.63 18.48
CA GLY A 108 -11.71 1.96 18.65
C GLY A 108 -11.82 0.66 17.86
N GLU A 109 -12.87 -0.09 18.10
CA GLU A 109 -13.14 -1.37 17.44
C GLU A 109 -13.71 -1.20 16.03
N ALA A 110 -14.44 -0.10 15.80
CA ALA A 110 -15.00 0.22 14.49
C ALA A 110 -13.89 0.68 13.53
N PRO A 111 -13.89 0.20 12.27
CA PRO A 111 -12.91 0.61 11.29
C PRO A 111 -12.97 2.12 10.99
N LEU A 112 -11.80 2.78 10.98
CA LEU A 112 -11.67 4.20 10.70
C LEU A 112 -11.74 4.46 9.19
N LEU A 113 -12.69 5.27 8.74
CA LEU A 113 -12.82 5.66 7.34
C LEU A 113 -11.73 6.68 6.97
N LEU A 114 -10.86 6.32 6.06
CA LEU A 114 -9.78 7.17 5.59
C LEU A 114 -10.27 8.19 4.55
N ALA A 115 -9.81 9.43 4.70
CA ALA A 115 -10.20 10.55 3.83
C ALA A 115 -9.01 11.33 3.27
N ARG A 116 -7.87 11.35 3.97
CA ARG A 116 -6.68 12.10 3.58
C ARG A 116 -5.44 11.25 3.70
N ILE A 117 -4.46 11.50 2.82
CA ILE A 117 -3.19 10.77 2.78
C ILE A 117 -2.04 11.75 2.55
N GLN A 118 -0.92 11.47 3.20
CA GLN A 118 0.37 12.11 2.94
C GLN A 118 1.44 11.02 2.90
N THR A 119 2.44 11.20 2.05
CA THR A 119 3.59 10.31 1.96
C THR A 119 4.88 11.09 2.11
N GLY A 120 5.91 10.44 2.59
CA GLY A 120 7.22 11.02 2.78
C GLY A 120 8.25 10.00 3.19
N HIS A 121 9.34 10.47 3.77
CA HIS A 121 10.39 9.63 4.34
C HIS A 121 10.68 10.12 5.76
N ASP A 122 11.02 9.19 6.64
CA ASP A 122 11.50 9.51 7.98
C ASP A 122 12.97 9.96 7.98
N HIS A 123 13.51 10.23 9.17
CA HIS A 123 14.90 10.67 9.31
C HIS A 123 15.91 9.63 8.86
N SER A 124 15.55 8.36 8.81
CA SER A 124 16.38 7.26 8.30
C SER A 124 16.23 7.01 6.80
N GLY A 125 15.34 7.78 6.13
CA GLY A 125 15.03 7.62 4.72
C GLY A 125 14.02 6.50 4.44
N GLN A 126 13.36 5.95 5.46
CA GLN A 126 12.33 4.94 5.25
C GLN A 126 11.01 5.55 4.80
N PRO A 127 10.28 4.87 3.90
CA PRO A 127 8.98 5.30 3.45
C PRO A 127 7.97 5.45 4.58
N VAL A 128 7.25 6.57 4.58
CA VAL A 128 6.22 6.89 5.57
C VAL A 128 4.92 7.25 4.88
N VAL A 129 3.83 6.69 5.39
CA VAL A 129 2.47 7.01 4.93
C VAL A 129 1.65 7.48 6.13
N ALA A 130 1.19 8.72 6.08
CA ALA A 130 0.27 9.27 7.05
C ALA A 130 -1.16 9.21 6.51
N LEU A 131 -2.04 8.57 7.26
CA LEU A 131 -3.42 8.28 6.91
C LEU A 131 -4.35 8.97 7.91
N HIS A 132 -5.31 9.73 7.43
CA HIS A 132 -6.20 10.52 8.29
C HIS A 132 -7.67 10.30 7.92
N PRO A 133 -8.57 10.26 8.91
CA PRO A 133 -9.99 10.41 8.68
C PRO A 133 -10.33 11.85 8.23
N ALA A 134 -11.59 12.11 7.94
CA ALA A 134 -12.06 13.47 7.64
C ALA A 134 -11.86 14.40 8.85
N GLU A 135 -12.14 13.88 10.04
CA GLU A 135 -11.99 14.57 11.31
C GLU A 135 -11.30 13.66 12.33
N GLY A 136 -10.57 14.26 13.27
CA GLY A 136 -9.87 13.53 14.32
C GLY A 136 -8.44 13.14 13.97
N GLN A 137 -7.91 12.25 14.80
CA GLN A 137 -6.51 11.85 14.77
C GLN A 137 -6.25 10.85 13.65
N GLY A 138 -5.17 11.07 12.88
CA GLY A 138 -4.65 10.12 11.91
C GLY A 138 -3.59 9.19 12.50
N ILE A 139 -3.02 8.38 11.65
CA ILE A 139 -1.93 7.45 11.96
C ILE A 139 -0.78 7.64 10.97
N THR A 140 0.41 7.36 11.43
CA THR A 140 1.62 7.36 10.59
C THR A 140 2.26 5.99 10.64
N LEU A 141 2.41 5.38 9.47
CA LEU A 141 2.97 4.05 9.29
C LEU A 141 4.31 4.16 8.57
N THR A 142 5.34 3.53 9.12
CA THR A 142 6.66 3.41 8.48
C THR A 142 6.79 2.03 7.84
N PHE A 143 7.27 2.00 6.61
CA PHE A 143 7.40 0.78 5.82
C PHE A 143 8.86 0.49 5.51
N ASP A 144 9.26 -0.78 5.63
CA ASP A 144 10.41 -1.27 4.87
C ASP A 144 9.99 -1.62 3.43
N SER A 145 10.96 -1.95 2.58
CA SER A 145 10.68 -2.27 1.18
C SER A 145 9.74 -3.47 1.01
N VAL A 146 9.92 -4.52 1.82
CA VAL A 146 9.09 -5.73 1.73
C VAL A 146 7.64 -5.42 2.10
N LEU A 147 7.42 -4.69 3.19
CA LEU A 147 6.08 -4.31 3.65
C LEU A 147 5.38 -3.35 2.67
N LEU A 148 6.12 -2.40 2.07
CA LEU A 148 5.56 -1.47 1.09
C LEU A 148 5.06 -2.21 -0.16
N HIS A 149 5.89 -3.10 -0.72
CA HIS A 149 5.50 -3.91 -1.87
C HIS A 149 4.43 -4.95 -1.52
N SER A 150 4.41 -5.47 -0.28
CA SER A 150 3.36 -6.36 0.22
C SER A 150 2.02 -5.63 0.30
N LEU A 151 1.99 -4.38 0.76
CA LEU A 151 0.78 -3.56 0.74
C LEU A 151 0.26 -3.37 -0.68
N CYS A 152 1.14 -3.06 -1.64
CA CYS A 152 0.77 -2.97 -3.06
C CYS A 152 0.11 -4.27 -3.54
N ARG A 153 0.72 -5.43 -3.26
CA ARG A 153 0.20 -6.74 -3.63
C ARG A 153 -1.16 -7.04 -3.02
N LEU A 154 -1.33 -6.73 -1.72
CA LEU A 154 -2.60 -6.94 -1.01
C LEU A 154 -3.71 -6.04 -1.56
N LEU A 155 -3.42 -4.78 -1.87
CA LEU A 155 -4.37 -3.86 -2.51
C LEU A 155 -4.78 -4.36 -3.89
N GLN A 156 -3.84 -4.82 -4.72
CA GLN A 156 -4.14 -5.42 -6.03
C GLN A 156 -5.08 -6.62 -5.89
N ALA A 157 -4.79 -7.53 -4.96
CA ALA A 157 -5.60 -8.73 -4.72
C ALA A 157 -7.01 -8.38 -4.23
N ALA A 158 -7.14 -7.40 -3.34
CA ALA A 158 -8.43 -6.96 -2.81
C ALA A 158 -9.27 -6.23 -3.87
N VAL A 159 -8.66 -5.34 -4.67
CA VAL A 159 -9.33 -4.64 -5.77
C VAL A 159 -9.78 -5.63 -6.86
N LYS A 160 -9.00 -6.67 -7.13
CA LYS A 160 -9.40 -7.72 -8.09
C LYS A 160 -10.66 -8.49 -7.65
N LYS A 161 -10.95 -8.55 -6.35
CA LYS A 161 -12.19 -9.17 -5.81
C LYS A 161 -13.40 -8.22 -5.86
N SER A 162 -13.16 -6.92 -6.06
CA SER A 162 -14.21 -5.91 -6.13
C SER A 162 -14.71 -5.75 -7.57
N ASP A 163 -15.94 -5.26 -7.71
CA ASP A 163 -16.49 -4.84 -9.02
C ASP A 163 -16.07 -3.41 -9.39
N TRP A 164 -14.98 -2.93 -8.79
CA TRP A 164 -14.46 -1.62 -9.12
C TRP A 164 -13.77 -1.69 -10.49
N ASP A 165 -14.29 -1.00 -11.44
CA ASP A 165 -13.65 -0.83 -12.75
C ASP A 165 -12.32 -0.04 -12.58
N MET A 166 -11.32 -0.73 -11.99
CA MET A 166 -10.03 -0.18 -11.62
C MET A 166 -8.96 -1.26 -11.62
N GLU A 167 -7.85 -0.99 -12.30
CA GLU A 167 -6.69 -1.86 -12.33
C GLU A 167 -5.50 -1.15 -11.65
N LEU A 168 -4.92 -1.81 -10.66
CA LEU A 168 -3.73 -1.34 -9.95
C LEU A 168 -2.49 -1.98 -10.55
N LYS A 169 -1.79 -1.25 -11.44
CA LYS A 169 -0.57 -1.74 -12.10
C LYS A 169 0.69 -1.23 -11.42
N VAL A 170 1.63 -2.12 -11.16
CA VAL A 170 3.00 -1.75 -10.85
C VAL A 170 3.76 -1.63 -12.17
N PRO A 171 4.38 -0.49 -12.48
CA PRO A 171 5.16 -0.33 -13.70
C PRO A 171 6.26 -1.40 -13.81
N GLY A 172 6.46 -1.92 -15.01
CA GLY A 172 7.47 -2.96 -15.28
C GLY A 172 7.02 -4.39 -14.97
N ILE A 173 5.81 -4.58 -14.46
CA ILE A 173 5.15 -5.88 -14.44
C ILE A 173 4.16 -5.88 -15.60
N ASP A 174 4.58 -6.40 -16.74
CA ASP A 174 3.66 -6.67 -17.84
C ASP A 174 2.73 -7.80 -17.40
N ALA A 175 1.42 -7.54 -17.39
CA ALA A 175 0.46 -8.62 -17.38
C ALA A 175 0.83 -9.53 -18.57
N PRO A 176 0.85 -10.88 -18.40
CA PRO A 176 1.05 -11.74 -19.55
C PRO A 176 0.00 -11.34 -20.59
N GLU A 177 0.48 -10.78 -21.69
CA GLU A 177 -0.33 -10.46 -22.85
C GLU A 177 -1.04 -11.76 -23.19
N SER A 178 -2.36 -11.78 -23.03
CA SER A 178 -3.17 -12.89 -23.54
C SER A 178 -2.93 -12.90 -25.03
N ALA A 179 -1.94 -13.69 -25.45
CA ALA A 179 -1.62 -13.90 -26.85
C ALA A 179 -2.79 -14.70 -27.45
N GLU A 180 -3.89 -14.03 -27.72
CA GLU A 180 -4.77 -14.43 -28.81
C GLU A 180 -3.99 -14.22 -30.11
N ARG A 181 -3.16 -15.20 -30.41
CA ARG A 181 -2.66 -15.34 -31.77
C ARG A 181 -3.86 -15.65 -32.64
N PRO A 182 -4.19 -14.80 -33.63
CA PRO A 182 -5.17 -15.15 -34.61
C PRO A 182 -4.62 -16.37 -35.35
N VAL A 183 -5.33 -17.49 -35.24
CA VAL A 183 -5.06 -18.68 -36.07
C VAL A 183 -5.30 -18.26 -37.51
N ARG A 184 -4.22 -17.99 -38.23
CA ARG A 184 -4.27 -17.89 -39.70
C ARG A 184 -4.52 -19.30 -40.27
N THR A 185 -5.75 -19.60 -40.57
CA THR A 185 -6.08 -20.69 -41.48
C THR A 185 -5.65 -20.29 -42.87
N LEU A 186 -4.62 -20.97 -43.38
CA LEU A 186 -4.26 -20.99 -44.80
C LEU A 186 -5.23 -21.93 -45.50
N ASN A 187 -6.04 -21.36 -46.39
CA ASN A 187 -6.67 -22.11 -47.50
C ASN A 187 -5.73 -22.17 -48.66
#